data_c3c3537afa7f58601a229d7f8e5af600
#
_entry.id   c3c3537afa7f58601a229d7f8e5af600
#
_cell.length_a   1.000
_cell.length_b   1.000
_cell.length_c   1.000
_cell.angle_alpha   90.00
_cell.angle_beta   90.00
_cell.angle_gamma   90.00
#
_symmetry.space_group_name_H-M   'P 1'
#
loop_
_entity.id
_entity.type
_entity.pdbx_description
1 polymer ?
#
loop_
_entity_poly.entity_id
_entity_poly.type
_entity_poly.pdbx_seq_one_letter_code
_entity_poly.pdbx_strand_id
1 'polypeptide(L)'
;MSDKKIHFVSSDNKTAKEAKDNLVKRYNNYPASDADVIVALGGDGLMLQTLHDNINEAKPIFGINRGSVGFLMNDFSDEDLLERIASATLTKVYPLQMTVKTEKDEINAKAINEVSLLRQTYQAAKVKIRIDNKIRLEELICDGILLSTPAGSTAYNLSAHGPILPITSNL
;
A
#
# COMPACT_ATOMS: atom_id res chain seq x y z
N MET A 1 28.83 0.49 -12.64
CA MET A 1 27.43 0.56 -12.15
C MET A 1 27.50 1.22 -10.79
N SER A 2 26.79 2.32 -10.56
CA SER A 2 26.79 3.02 -9.26
C SER A 2 26.22 2.06 -8.22
N ASP A 3 26.94 1.87 -7.09
CA ASP A 3 26.48 1.06 -5.96
C ASP A 3 25.19 1.70 -5.42
N LYS A 4 24.03 1.16 -5.79
CA LYS A 4 22.74 1.60 -5.24
C LYS A 4 22.71 1.29 -3.74
N LYS A 5 22.42 2.29 -2.95
CA LYS A 5 22.20 2.13 -1.51
C LYS A 5 20.82 1.53 -1.27
N ILE A 6 20.77 0.41 -0.59
CA ILE A 6 19.53 -0.33 -0.33
C ILE A 6 19.19 -0.30 1.16
N HIS A 7 17.92 -0.04 1.46
CA HIS A 7 17.35 -0.28 2.78
C HIS A 7 16.51 -1.54 2.74
N PHE A 8 16.79 -2.49 3.64
CA PHE A 8 16.05 -3.76 3.70
C PHE A 8 15.07 -3.77 4.88
N VAL A 9 13.81 -4.07 4.59
CA VAL A 9 12.78 -4.35 5.59
C VAL A 9 12.24 -5.77 5.41
N SER A 10 11.81 -6.42 6.48
CA SER A 10 11.22 -7.76 6.42
C SER A 10 10.05 -7.91 7.35
N SER A 11 9.11 -8.78 6.99
CA SER A 11 8.09 -9.26 7.92
C SER A 11 8.71 -10.08 9.06
N ASP A 12 7.92 -10.31 10.12
CA ASP A 12 8.39 -10.99 11.33
C ASP A 12 8.59 -12.50 11.17
N ASN A 13 8.17 -13.10 10.04
CA ASN A 13 8.35 -14.53 9.83
C ASN A 13 9.84 -14.90 9.63
N LYS A 14 10.18 -16.14 9.99
CA LYS A 14 11.55 -16.64 9.98
C LYS A 14 12.20 -16.58 8.58
N THR A 15 11.46 -16.97 7.55
CA THR A 15 11.98 -17.04 6.18
C THR A 15 12.30 -15.66 5.59
N ALA A 16 11.51 -14.63 5.94
CA ALA A 16 11.77 -13.27 5.52
C ALA A 16 13.00 -12.67 6.23
N LYS A 17 13.14 -12.93 7.54
CA LYS A 17 14.31 -12.50 8.33
C LYS A 17 15.60 -13.12 7.82
N GLU A 18 15.63 -14.43 7.59
CA GLU A 18 16.79 -15.14 7.04
C GLU A 18 17.17 -14.61 5.65
N ALA A 19 16.19 -14.37 4.78
CA ALA A 19 16.42 -13.78 3.47
C ALA A 19 17.00 -12.36 3.57
N LYS A 20 16.46 -11.53 4.47
CA LYS A 20 17.00 -10.19 4.75
C LYS A 20 18.45 -10.27 5.19
N ASP A 21 18.77 -11.13 6.17
CA ASP A 21 20.12 -11.25 6.71
C ASP A 21 21.13 -11.68 5.62
N ASN A 22 20.74 -12.56 4.72
CA ASN A 22 21.57 -12.98 3.60
C ASN A 22 21.82 -11.84 2.60
N LEU A 23 20.77 -11.09 2.25
CA LEU A 23 20.91 -9.95 1.34
C LEU A 23 21.69 -8.80 1.96
N VAL A 24 21.51 -8.52 3.24
CA VAL A 24 22.31 -7.51 3.98
C VAL A 24 23.79 -7.85 3.97
N LYS A 25 24.18 -9.12 4.12
CA LYS A 25 25.60 -9.56 4.02
C LYS A 25 26.20 -9.31 2.64
N ARG A 26 25.39 -9.35 1.58
CA ARG A 26 25.85 -9.19 0.19
C ARG A 26 25.86 -7.72 -0.27
N TYR A 27 24.87 -6.93 0.16
CA TYR A 27 24.59 -5.60 -0.38
C TYR A 27 24.71 -4.48 0.64
N ASN A 28 25.01 -4.77 1.90
CA ASN A 28 24.91 -3.88 3.06
C ASN A 28 23.47 -3.39 3.29
N ASN A 29 23.23 -2.75 4.43
CA ASN A 29 21.94 -2.14 4.76
C ASN A 29 22.16 -0.68 5.14
N TYR A 30 21.58 0.23 4.37
CA TYR A 30 21.67 1.66 4.61
C TYR A 30 20.46 2.18 5.38
N PRO A 31 20.57 3.30 6.12
CA PRO A 31 19.39 3.97 6.67
C PRO A 31 18.38 4.29 5.58
N ALA A 32 17.08 4.25 5.92
CA ALA A 32 16.02 4.54 4.94
C ALA A 32 16.16 5.95 4.33
N SER A 33 16.64 6.94 5.11
CA SER A 33 16.92 8.30 4.62
C SER A 33 17.93 8.33 3.47
N ASP A 34 18.95 7.48 3.51
CA ASP A 34 20.08 7.49 2.61
C ASP A 34 19.95 6.52 1.43
N ALA A 35 18.93 5.65 1.49
CA ALA A 35 18.71 4.62 0.50
C ALA A 35 18.11 5.17 -0.81
N ASP A 36 18.57 4.64 -1.94
CA ASP A 36 18.02 4.88 -3.27
C ASP A 36 16.77 4.04 -3.54
N VAL A 37 16.65 2.89 -2.85
CA VAL A 37 15.54 1.95 -2.97
C VAL A 37 15.32 1.21 -1.65
N ILE A 38 14.10 0.92 -1.32
CA ILE A 38 13.72 0.06 -0.20
C ILE A 38 13.37 -1.33 -0.75
N VAL A 39 13.97 -2.38 -0.19
CA VAL A 39 13.63 -3.77 -0.54
C VAL A 39 12.82 -4.37 0.60
N ALA A 40 11.57 -4.72 0.32
CA ALA A 40 10.63 -5.28 1.28
C ALA A 40 10.48 -6.80 1.08
N LEU A 41 10.89 -7.59 2.09
CA LEU A 41 10.84 -9.06 2.07
C LEU A 41 9.67 -9.55 2.92
N GLY A 42 8.58 -9.95 2.27
CA GLY A 42 7.35 -10.36 2.98
C GLY A 42 6.20 -10.62 2.03
N GLY A 43 5.00 -10.26 2.41
CA GLY A 43 3.80 -10.28 1.58
C GLY A 43 3.24 -8.87 1.38
N ASP A 44 2.05 -8.78 0.75
CA ASP A 44 1.40 -7.50 0.42
C ASP A 44 1.20 -6.60 1.63
N GLY A 45 0.91 -7.16 2.82
CA GLY A 45 0.77 -6.37 4.05
C GLY A 45 2.04 -5.59 4.41
N LEU A 46 3.24 -6.19 4.25
CA LEU A 46 4.50 -5.48 4.47
C LEU A 46 4.73 -4.41 3.39
N MET A 47 4.39 -4.71 2.13
CA MET A 47 4.49 -3.74 1.04
C MET A 47 3.65 -2.50 1.35
N LEU A 48 2.39 -2.69 1.73
CA LEU A 48 1.47 -1.61 2.07
C LEU A 48 1.95 -0.80 3.27
N GLN A 49 2.45 -1.46 4.31
CA GLN A 49 3.04 -0.78 5.47
C GLN A 49 4.26 0.04 5.04
N THR A 50 5.15 -0.54 4.23
CA THR A 50 6.36 0.15 3.75
C THR A 50 6.00 1.35 2.87
N LEU A 51 4.99 1.23 2.01
CA LEU A 51 4.46 2.35 1.21
C LEU A 51 3.90 3.46 2.10
N HIS A 52 3.14 3.09 3.15
CA HIS A 52 2.56 4.04 4.09
C HIS A 52 3.65 4.80 4.86
N ASP A 53 4.63 4.10 5.39
CA ASP A 53 5.73 4.68 6.18
C ASP A 53 6.59 5.65 5.35
N ASN A 54 6.67 5.42 4.04
CA ASN A 54 7.46 6.24 3.10
C ASN A 54 6.60 7.13 2.18
N ILE A 55 5.35 7.34 2.50
CA ILE A 55 4.37 8.05 1.64
C ILE A 55 4.76 9.49 1.32
N ASN A 56 5.55 10.14 2.16
CA ASN A 56 6.01 11.50 1.97
C ASN A 56 7.36 11.59 1.25
N GLU A 57 8.14 10.50 1.24
CA GLU A 57 9.47 10.47 0.62
C GLU A 57 9.44 9.97 -0.83
N ALA A 58 8.36 9.30 -1.22
CA ALA A 58 8.14 8.75 -2.56
C ALA A 58 9.32 7.90 -3.09
N LYS A 59 10.01 7.17 -2.19
CA LYS A 59 11.13 6.29 -2.56
C LYS A 59 10.60 5.06 -3.28
N PRO A 60 11.32 4.56 -4.31
CA PRO A 60 10.99 3.29 -4.94
C PRO A 60 11.05 2.14 -3.92
N ILE A 61 10.05 1.26 -3.93
CA ILE A 61 10.01 0.07 -3.10
C ILE A 61 9.99 -1.16 -4.01
N PHE A 62 10.91 -2.09 -3.79
CA PHE A 62 11.00 -3.35 -4.51
C PHE A 62 10.58 -4.48 -3.58
N GLY A 63 9.40 -5.04 -3.79
CA GLY A 63 8.87 -6.12 -2.97
C GLY A 63 9.36 -7.49 -3.44
N ILE A 64 9.75 -8.34 -2.50
CA ILE A 64 10.12 -9.73 -2.73
C ILE A 64 9.25 -10.62 -1.85
N ASN A 65 8.52 -11.56 -2.45
CA ASN A 65 7.62 -12.43 -1.73
C ASN A 65 8.39 -13.42 -0.83
N ARG A 66 8.09 -13.34 0.48
CA ARG A 66 8.55 -14.30 1.51
C ARG A 66 7.40 -14.74 2.40
N GLY A 67 6.19 -14.70 1.88
CA GLY A 67 4.95 -15.12 2.54
C GLY A 67 4.05 -15.92 1.62
N SER A 68 2.75 -15.81 1.80
CA SER A 68 1.74 -16.33 0.87
C SER A 68 1.74 -15.54 -0.44
N VAL A 69 1.12 -16.11 -1.47
CA VAL A 69 0.95 -15.43 -2.77
C VAL A 69 0.26 -14.08 -2.57
N GLY A 70 0.83 -13.04 -3.19
CA GLY A 70 0.32 -11.67 -3.16
C GLY A 70 0.34 -11.03 -4.56
N PHE A 71 -0.24 -9.84 -4.68
CA PHE A 71 -0.38 -9.12 -5.95
C PHE A 71 0.66 -8.02 -6.14
N LEU A 72 1.35 -7.63 -5.05
CA LEU A 72 2.26 -6.48 -5.03
C LEU A 72 3.74 -6.87 -4.97
N MET A 73 4.03 -8.18 -4.87
CA MET A 73 5.37 -8.67 -4.62
C MET A 73 5.92 -9.41 -5.84
N ASN A 74 7.23 -9.27 -6.09
CA ASN A 74 7.94 -10.09 -7.07
C ASN A 74 8.32 -11.44 -6.46
N ASP A 75 8.57 -12.43 -7.31
CA ASP A 75 9.04 -13.74 -6.87
C ASP A 75 10.38 -13.62 -6.15
N PHE A 76 10.58 -14.51 -5.18
CA PHE A 76 11.85 -14.56 -4.45
C PHE A 76 12.98 -15.06 -5.35
N SER A 77 14.08 -14.31 -5.35
CA SER A 77 15.41 -14.77 -5.73
C SER A 77 16.40 -13.96 -4.91
N ASP A 78 17.46 -14.60 -4.46
CA ASP A 78 18.61 -13.97 -3.80
C ASP A 78 19.75 -13.66 -4.79
N GLU A 79 19.58 -14.03 -6.05
CA GLU A 79 20.52 -13.76 -7.13
C GLU A 79 20.12 -12.48 -7.87
N ASP A 80 21.12 -11.77 -8.37
CA ASP A 80 21.02 -10.63 -9.29
C ASP A 80 20.05 -9.53 -8.87
N LEU A 81 19.95 -9.25 -7.54
CA LEU A 81 19.03 -8.27 -7.00
C LEU A 81 19.16 -6.90 -7.66
N LEU A 82 20.39 -6.42 -7.89
CA LEU A 82 20.61 -5.11 -8.51
C LEU A 82 20.14 -5.06 -9.96
N GLU A 83 20.31 -6.13 -10.72
CA GLU A 83 19.83 -6.23 -12.10
C GLU A 83 18.30 -6.32 -12.14
N ARG A 84 17.71 -7.08 -11.23
CA ARG A 84 16.24 -7.16 -11.08
C ARG A 84 15.63 -5.80 -10.74
N ILE A 85 16.22 -5.05 -9.81
CA ILE A 85 15.78 -3.69 -9.49
C ILE A 85 15.95 -2.76 -10.70
N ALA A 86 17.06 -2.88 -11.43
CA ALA A 86 17.31 -2.02 -12.58
C ALA A 86 16.38 -2.29 -13.77
N SER A 87 15.96 -3.54 -13.96
CA SER A 87 15.05 -3.96 -15.03
C SER A 87 13.56 -3.88 -14.65
N ALA A 88 13.25 -3.59 -13.39
CA ALA A 88 11.87 -3.54 -12.91
C ALA A 88 11.10 -2.35 -13.49
N THR A 89 9.84 -2.59 -13.82
CA THR A 89 8.93 -1.52 -14.22
C THR A 89 8.44 -0.76 -12.98
N LEU A 90 8.71 0.55 -12.94
CA LEU A 90 8.25 1.40 -11.87
C LEU A 90 6.75 1.70 -12.02
N THR A 91 5.95 1.25 -11.08
CA THR A 91 4.52 1.57 -10.99
C THR A 91 4.28 2.64 -9.91
N LYS A 92 3.53 3.68 -10.25
CA LYS A 92 3.15 4.72 -9.30
C LYS A 92 1.84 4.35 -8.60
N VAL A 93 1.86 4.39 -7.28
CA VAL A 93 0.66 4.23 -6.43
C VAL A 93 0.24 5.61 -5.94
N TYR A 94 -1.02 5.95 -6.14
CA TYR A 94 -1.60 7.23 -5.71
C TYR A 94 -2.49 7.00 -4.49
N PRO A 95 -2.12 7.55 -3.32
CA PRO A 95 -2.96 7.43 -2.13
C PRO A 95 -4.19 8.33 -2.22
N LEU A 96 -5.25 7.96 -1.52
CA LEU A 96 -6.37 8.83 -1.23
C LEU A 96 -5.96 9.88 -0.20
N GLN A 97 -6.32 11.14 -0.43
CA GLN A 97 -6.31 12.18 0.59
C GLN A 97 -7.69 12.22 1.25
N MET A 98 -7.74 11.96 2.53
CA MET A 98 -8.97 12.06 3.33
C MET A 98 -8.95 13.33 4.18
N THR A 99 -10.07 14.05 4.20
CA THR A 99 -10.34 15.10 5.17
C THR A 99 -11.67 14.80 5.85
N VAL A 100 -11.66 14.59 7.15
CA VAL A 100 -12.87 14.41 7.96
C VAL A 100 -13.14 15.70 8.73
N LYS A 101 -14.34 16.25 8.58
CA LYS A 101 -14.81 17.40 9.35
C LYS A 101 -15.93 16.96 10.28
N THR A 102 -15.72 17.19 11.56
CA THR A 102 -16.73 17.03 12.60
C THR A 102 -17.16 18.40 13.12
N GLU A 103 -18.08 18.44 14.06
CA GLU A 103 -18.46 19.69 14.71
C GLU A 103 -17.32 20.31 15.54
N LYS A 104 -16.32 19.51 15.94
CA LYS A 104 -15.24 19.91 16.84
C LYS A 104 -13.87 19.92 16.19
N ASP A 105 -13.63 19.03 15.23
CA ASP A 105 -12.29 18.74 14.72
C ASP A 105 -12.28 18.59 13.19
N GLU A 106 -11.12 18.86 12.60
CA GLU A 106 -10.78 18.51 11.24
C GLU A 106 -9.58 17.57 11.25
N ILE A 107 -9.72 16.38 10.66
CA ILE A 107 -8.69 15.35 10.61
C ILE A 107 -8.30 15.11 9.17
N ASN A 108 -7.00 15.15 8.88
CA ASN A 108 -6.43 14.84 7.58
C ASN A 108 -5.62 13.55 7.65
N ALA A 109 -5.81 12.67 6.68
CA ALA A 109 -5.05 11.42 6.57
C ALA A 109 -4.85 11.02 5.11
N LYS A 110 -3.93 10.09 4.87
CA LYS A 110 -3.71 9.46 3.57
C LYS A 110 -3.95 7.96 3.69
N ALA A 111 -4.55 7.36 2.67
CA ALA A 111 -4.80 5.92 2.61
C ALA A 111 -4.24 5.33 1.31
N ILE A 112 -3.47 4.24 1.42
CA ILE A 112 -2.97 3.49 0.26
C ILE A 112 -4.08 2.59 -0.30
N ASN A 113 -4.83 1.91 0.57
CA ASN A 113 -5.88 0.98 0.15
C ASN A 113 -7.24 1.66 -0.02
N GLU A 114 -7.84 2.06 1.10
CA GLU A 114 -9.20 2.60 1.11
C GLU A 114 -9.45 3.54 2.28
N VAL A 115 -10.47 4.37 2.12
CA VAL A 115 -11.14 5.08 3.20
C VAL A 115 -12.49 4.43 3.39
N SER A 116 -12.80 3.97 4.60
CA SER A 116 -14.09 3.36 4.94
C SER A 116 -14.78 4.06 6.10
N LEU A 117 -16.10 4.14 6.00
CA LEU A 117 -16.99 4.56 7.07
C LEU A 117 -17.89 3.39 7.42
N LEU A 118 -17.96 3.04 8.69
CA LEU A 118 -18.82 1.98 9.19
C LEU A 118 -19.66 2.52 10.36
N ARG A 119 -20.95 2.19 10.41
CA ARG A 119 -21.81 2.53 11.54
C ARG A 119 -21.29 1.90 12.83
N GLN A 120 -21.43 2.61 13.93
CA GLN A 120 -21.02 2.12 15.25
C GLN A 120 -22.19 1.53 16.07
N THR A 121 -23.43 1.77 15.65
CA THR A 121 -24.62 1.35 16.37
C THR A 121 -25.48 0.41 15.52
N TYR A 122 -26.56 -0.12 16.11
CA TYR A 122 -27.51 -0.99 15.40
C TYR A 122 -28.31 -0.26 14.31
N GLN A 123 -28.40 1.06 14.38
CA GLN A 123 -29.10 1.85 13.38
C GLN A 123 -28.29 1.92 12.10
N ALA A 124 -28.95 1.78 10.96
CA ALA A 124 -28.32 1.97 9.66
C ALA A 124 -27.80 3.41 9.52
N ALA A 125 -26.65 3.56 8.88
CA ALA A 125 -26.14 4.86 8.50
C ALA A 125 -26.95 5.45 7.35
N LYS A 126 -27.16 6.77 7.36
CA LYS A 126 -27.73 7.53 6.26
C LYS A 126 -26.65 8.42 5.68
N VAL A 127 -26.26 8.15 4.46
CA VAL A 127 -25.11 8.80 3.81
C VAL A 127 -25.58 9.53 2.55
N LYS A 128 -25.23 10.82 2.43
CA LYS A 128 -25.39 11.58 1.20
C LYS A 128 -24.07 11.54 0.45
N ILE A 129 -24.10 11.21 -0.84
CA ILE A 129 -22.89 11.10 -1.68
C ILE A 129 -22.86 12.27 -2.67
N ARG A 130 -21.72 12.98 -2.67
CA ARG A 130 -21.37 13.98 -3.68
C ARG A 130 -20.10 13.56 -4.41
N ILE A 131 -20.11 13.75 -5.73
CA ILE A 131 -18.92 13.55 -6.59
C ILE A 131 -18.80 14.81 -7.44
N ASP A 132 -17.64 15.42 -7.46
CA ASP A 132 -17.37 16.68 -8.18
C ASP A 132 -18.39 17.79 -7.86
N ASN A 133 -18.68 17.98 -6.57
CA ASN A 133 -19.65 18.92 -6.03
C ASN A 133 -21.12 18.68 -6.45
N LYS A 134 -21.43 17.62 -7.19
CA LYS A 134 -22.80 17.24 -7.55
C LYS A 134 -23.30 16.14 -6.64
N ILE A 135 -24.51 16.29 -6.12
CA ILE A 135 -25.17 15.22 -5.38
C ILE A 135 -25.48 14.10 -6.37
N ARG A 136 -24.93 12.91 -6.11
CA ARG A 136 -25.17 11.70 -6.89
C ARG A 136 -26.19 10.79 -6.24
N LEU A 137 -26.26 10.84 -4.90
CA LEU A 137 -27.23 10.11 -4.12
C LEU A 137 -27.64 10.95 -2.91
N GLU A 138 -28.92 11.27 -2.79
CA GLU A 138 -29.44 12.09 -1.68
C GLU A 138 -29.39 11.35 -0.35
N GLU A 139 -29.76 10.08 -0.34
CA GLU A 139 -29.71 9.24 0.85
C GLU A 139 -29.37 7.79 0.45
N LEU A 140 -28.30 7.25 1.01
CA LEU A 140 -27.96 5.83 1.00
C LEU A 140 -28.17 5.29 2.42
N ILE A 141 -29.07 4.34 2.60
CA ILE A 141 -29.24 3.62 3.85
C ILE A 141 -28.37 2.38 3.79
N CYS A 142 -27.36 2.29 4.67
CA CYS A 142 -26.33 1.26 4.59
C CYS A 142 -25.68 0.98 5.94
N ASP A 143 -24.84 -0.04 6.00
CA ASP A 143 -23.95 -0.29 7.15
C ASP A 143 -22.69 0.58 7.08
N GLY A 144 -22.31 0.99 5.90
CA GLY A 144 -21.12 1.80 5.66
C GLY A 144 -20.89 2.09 4.19
N ILE A 145 -19.82 2.82 3.93
CA ILE A 145 -19.35 3.15 2.58
C ILE A 145 -17.83 3.05 2.52
N LEU A 146 -17.31 2.65 1.39
CA LEU A 146 -15.89 2.47 1.15
C LEU A 146 -15.51 3.13 -0.18
N LEU A 147 -14.38 3.85 -0.18
CA LEU A 147 -13.73 4.37 -1.37
C LEU A 147 -12.33 3.77 -1.43
N SER A 148 -12.07 2.98 -2.47
CA SER A 148 -10.80 2.26 -2.65
C SER A 148 -9.95 2.87 -3.77
N THR A 149 -8.63 2.76 -3.60
CA THR A 149 -7.68 2.93 -4.71
C THR A 149 -7.62 1.66 -5.57
N PRO A 150 -7.03 1.70 -6.77
CA PRO A 150 -6.72 0.47 -7.50
C PRO A 150 -5.86 -0.52 -6.71
N ALA A 151 -4.85 -0.03 -5.97
CA ALA A 151 -4.01 -0.88 -5.09
C ALA A 151 -4.83 -1.55 -3.99
N GLY A 152 -5.81 -0.86 -3.41
CA GLY A 152 -6.71 -1.38 -2.38
C GLY A 152 -7.85 -2.24 -2.91
N SER A 153 -8.04 -2.33 -4.22
CA SER A 153 -9.17 -3.06 -4.81
C SER A 153 -9.18 -4.55 -4.45
N THR A 154 -8.03 -5.14 -4.16
CA THR A 154 -7.87 -6.54 -3.70
C THR A 154 -7.93 -6.71 -2.18
N ALA A 155 -8.07 -5.61 -1.41
CA ALA A 155 -8.15 -5.61 0.05
C ALA A 155 -9.61 -5.61 0.53
N TYR A 156 -10.02 -4.70 1.41
CA TYR A 156 -11.37 -4.65 1.96
C TYR A 156 -12.44 -4.44 0.88
N ASN A 157 -12.11 -3.72 -0.18
CA ASN A 157 -12.99 -3.57 -1.34
C ASN A 157 -13.44 -4.93 -1.90
N LEU A 158 -12.53 -5.90 -2.05
CA LEU A 158 -12.86 -7.25 -2.51
C LEU A 158 -13.77 -7.98 -1.52
N SER A 159 -13.51 -7.86 -0.22
CA SER A 159 -14.37 -8.43 0.83
C SER A 159 -15.77 -7.82 0.85
N ALA A 160 -15.90 -6.57 0.43
CA ALA A 160 -17.18 -5.87 0.24
C ALA A 160 -17.81 -6.09 -1.15
N HIS A 161 -17.33 -7.08 -1.91
CA HIS A 161 -17.78 -7.43 -3.26
C HIS A 161 -17.55 -6.33 -4.32
N GLY A 162 -16.58 -5.44 -4.09
CA GLY A 162 -16.13 -4.48 -5.08
C GLY A 162 -15.29 -5.13 -6.19
N PRO A 163 -15.15 -4.49 -7.35
CA PRO A 163 -14.34 -5.00 -8.46
C PRO A 163 -12.84 -4.94 -8.14
N ILE A 164 -12.07 -5.88 -8.70
CA ILE A 164 -10.61 -5.81 -8.74
C ILE A 164 -10.21 -4.90 -9.89
N LEU A 165 -9.34 -3.94 -9.61
CA LEU A 165 -8.83 -2.98 -10.59
C LEU A 165 -7.34 -3.20 -10.82
N PRO A 166 -6.84 -3.13 -12.07
CA PRO A 166 -5.42 -3.10 -12.32
C PRO A 166 -4.75 -1.93 -11.58
N ILE A 167 -3.57 -2.14 -11.00
CA ILE A 167 -2.88 -1.13 -10.19
C ILE A 167 -2.57 0.17 -10.97
N THR A 168 -2.48 0.06 -12.29
CA THR A 168 -2.24 1.18 -13.21
C THR A 168 -3.51 1.92 -13.64
N SER A 169 -4.68 1.50 -13.17
CA SER A 169 -5.94 2.14 -13.51
C SER A 169 -5.99 3.58 -13.00
N ASN A 170 -6.54 4.46 -13.82
CA ASN A 170 -6.81 5.85 -13.45
C ASN A 170 -8.33 6.04 -13.22
N LEU A 171 -8.85 5.34 -12.24
CA LEU A 171 -10.28 5.29 -11.89
C LEU A 171 -10.48 5.82 -10.47
#